data_71ddda44299eec532b2ba76c3ed349c7
#
_entry.id   71ddda44299eec532b2ba76c3ed349c7
#
_cell.length_a   1.000
_cell.length_b   1.000
_cell.length_c   1.000
_cell.angle_alpha   90.00
_cell.angle_beta   90.00
_cell.angle_gamma   90.00
#
_symmetry.space_group_name_H-M   'P 1'
#
loop_
_entity.id
_entity.type
_entity.pdbx_description
1 polymer ?
#
loop_
_entity_poly.entity_id
_entity_poly.type
_entity_poly.pdbx_seq_one_letter_code
_entity_poly.pdbx_strand_id
1 'polypeptide(L)'
;VPQQVYILSRDQIERANAQTAADLLTTDGLLTVQKSQQGGGSPMIRGFESSRVLLVMDNVKMNNLIYRAGHLQNIITVDPSILERVEVLYGPSSVSYGSDALGGVVAFRSKNPVLGDGGKTLFSGNAFMRYGSAN
;
A
#
# COMPACT_ATOMS: atom_id res chain seq x y z
N VAL A 1 -7.38 5.16 -23.30
CA VAL A 1 -8.30 4.44 -22.40
C VAL A 1 -8.20 5.12 -21.06
N PRO A 2 -9.32 5.57 -20.46
CA PRO A 2 -9.27 6.20 -19.15
C PRO A 2 -8.73 5.19 -18.13
N GLN A 3 -7.71 5.61 -17.39
CA GLN A 3 -7.10 4.80 -16.36
C GLN A 3 -8.04 4.78 -15.15
N GLN A 4 -8.39 3.60 -14.69
CA GLN A 4 -9.22 3.45 -13.51
C GLN A 4 -8.32 3.59 -12.27
N VAL A 5 -8.61 4.57 -11.43
CA VAL A 5 -7.89 4.80 -10.17
C VAL A 5 -8.87 4.60 -9.03
N TYR A 6 -8.45 3.84 -8.03
CA TYR A 6 -9.16 3.71 -6.77
C TYR A 6 -8.30 4.29 -5.65
N ILE A 7 -8.90 5.08 -4.78
CA ILE A 7 -8.21 5.74 -3.68
C ILE A 7 -8.83 5.31 -2.36
N LEU A 8 -8.02 4.70 -1.50
CA LEU A 8 -8.33 4.47 -0.10
C LEU A 8 -7.88 5.69 0.70
N SER A 9 -8.83 6.41 1.27
CA SER A 9 -8.56 7.53 2.16
C SER A 9 -8.12 7.04 3.54
N ARG A 10 -7.55 7.95 4.32
CA ARG A 10 -7.14 7.68 5.69
C ARG A 10 -8.28 7.12 6.56
N ASP A 11 -9.47 7.72 6.47
CA ASP A 11 -10.64 7.25 7.23
C ASP A 11 -11.01 5.81 6.89
N GLN A 12 -10.90 5.43 5.62
CA GLN A 12 -11.15 4.05 5.19
C GLN A 12 -10.07 3.10 5.70
N ILE A 13 -8.80 3.53 5.68
CA ILE A 13 -7.67 2.76 6.23
C ILE A 13 -7.86 2.50 7.73
N GLU A 14 -8.23 3.53 8.49
CA GLU A 14 -8.47 3.41 9.93
C GLU A 14 -9.68 2.52 10.25
N ARG A 15 -10.77 2.64 9.49
CA ARG A 15 -11.99 1.79 9.65
C ARG A 15 -11.73 0.33 9.29
N ALA A 16 -10.91 0.07 8.27
CA ALA A 16 -10.56 -1.29 7.87
C ALA A 16 -9.84 -2.05 8.99
N ASN A 17 -9.19 -1.32 9.92
CA ASN A 17 -8.48 -1.89 11.07
C ASN A 17 -7.57 -3.07 10.68
N ALA A 18 -6.98 -3.02 9.50
CA ALA A 18 -6.18 -4.07 8.94
C ALA A 18 -4.88 -4.25 9.72
N GLN A 19 -4.46 -5.49 9.93
CA GLN A 19 -3.20 -5.79 10.63
C GLN A 19 -1.98 -5.49 9.77
N THR A 20 -2.13 -5.69 8.46
CA THR A 20 -1.04 -5.52 7.49
C THR A 20 -1.54 -4.72 6.29
N ALA A 21 -0.62 -4.13 5.53
CA ALA A 21 -0.97 -3.49 4.27
C ALA A 21 -1.56 -4.48 3.25
N ALA A 22 -1.19 -5.76 3.34
CA ALA A 22 -1.78 -6.81 2.53
C ALA A 22 -3.26 -7.02 2.85
N ASP A 23 -3.61 -7.06 4.14
CA ASP A 23 -5.01 -7.18 4.58
C ASP A 23 -5.83 -5.96 4.18
N LEU A 24 -5.23 -4.76 4.31
CA LEU A 24 -5.86 -3.52 3.89
C LEU A 24 -6.32 -3.55 2.43
N LEU A 25 -5.46 -4.04 1.55
CA LEU A 25 -5.74 -4.10 0.11
C LEU A 25 -6.81 -5.15 -0.24
N THR A 26 -7.02 -6.15 0.60
CA THR A 26 -8.05 -7.19 0.38
C THR A 26 -9.41 -6.79 0.91
N THR A 27 -9.49 -5.90 1.89
CA THR A 27 -10.73 -5.57 2.63
C THR A 27 -11.82 -5.03 1.70
N ASP A 28 -11.47 -4.21 0.74
CA ASP A 28 -12.44 -3.61 -0.20
C ASP A 28 -12.54 -4.36 -1.54
N GLY A 29 -11.98 -5.58 -1.62
CA GLY A 29 -12.01 -6.36 -2.86
C GLY A 29 -11.21 -5.74 -4.02
N LEU A 30 -10.35 -4.78 -3.72
CA LEU A 30 -9.56 -4.05 -4.71
C LEU A 30 -8.54 -4.94 -5.40
N LEU A 31 -7.92 -5.79 -4.60
CA LEU A 31 -6.88 -6.71 -5.01
C LEU A 31 -7.13 -8.07 -4.37
N THR A 32 -6.70 -9.10 -5.07
CA THR A 32 -6.48 -10.40 -4.44
C THR A 32 -5.05 -10.45 -3.96
N VAL A 33 -4.83 -10.85 -2.71
CA VAL A 33 -3.47 -11.02 -2.18
C VAL A 33 -3.23 -12.51 -1.95
N GLN A 34 -2.26 -13.06 -2.64
CA GLN A 34 -1.79 -14.40 -2.37
C GLN A 34 -0.90 -14.36 -1.12
N LYS A 35 -1.44 -14.80 0.00
CA LYS A 35 -0.70 -14.87 1.27
C LYS A 35 0.17 -16.12 1.25
N SER A 36 1.48 -15.94 1.41
CA SER A 36 2.43 -17.05 1.54
C SER A 36 2.75 -17.38 2.99
N GLN A 37 2.67 -16.38 3.88
CA GLN A 37 2.90 -16.49 5.33
C GLN A 37 2.15 -15.38 6.07
N GLN A 38 2.14 -15.42 7.40
CA GLN A 38 1.58 -14.33 8.21
C GLN A 38 2.29 -13.01 7.88
N GLY A 39 1.52 -12.05 7.38
CA GLY A 39 1.98 -10.70 7.04
C GLY A 39 2.57 -10.55 5.63
N GLY A 40 3.00 -11.63 4.97
CA GLY A 40 3.51 -11.58 3.60
C GLY A 40 2.44 -11.86 2.56
N GLY A 41 2.44 -11.11 1.49
CA GLY A 41 1.53 -11.34 0.39
C GLY A 41 1.95 -10.64 -0.89
N SER A 42 1.62 -11.29 -2.01
CA SER A 42 1.80 -10.71 -3.34
C SER A 42 0.45 -10.19 -3.83
N PRO A 43 0.33 -8.88 -4.10
CA PRO A 43 -0.90 -8.33 -4.67
C PRO A 43 -1.09 -8.80 -6.11
N MET A 44 -2.32 -9.20 -6.42
CA MET A 44 -2.74 -9.60 -7.76
C MET A 44 -3.79 -8.63 -8.28
N ILE A 45 -3.55 -8.02 -9.42
CA ILE A 45 -4.48 -7.12 -10.10
C ILE A 45 -4.97 -7.81 -11.37
N ARG A 46 -6.26 -8.16 -11.44
CA ARG A 46 -6.88 -8.75 -12.64
C ARG A 46 -6.09 -9.93 -13.23
N GLY A 47 -5.55 -10.79 -12.39
CA GLY A 47 -4.74 -11.94 -12.82
C GLY A 47 -3.27 -11.62 -13.10
N PHE A 48 -2.85 -10.36 -13.04
CA PHE A 48 -1.45 -10.01 -13.07
C PHE A 48 -0.89 -10.03 -11.65
N GLU A 49 0.18 -10.78 -11.46
CA GLU A 49 0.83 -10.92 -10.15
C GLU A 49 2.28 -10.45 -10.19
N SER A 50 2.82 -10.23 -9.03
CA SER A 50 4.23 -10.16 -8.76
C SER A 50 5.00 -9.09 -9.55
N SER A 51 5.78 -9.49 -10.53
CA SER A 51 6.66 -8.62 -11.32
C SER A 51 5.93 -7.64 -12.24
N ARG A 52 4.62 -7.75 -12.37
CA ARG A 52 3.80 -6.91 -13.25
C ARG A 52 2.94 -5.89 -12.49
N VAL A 53 2.91 -5.96 -11.17
CA VAL A 53 2.27 -4.99 -10.29
C VAL A 53 3.36 -4.23 -9.56
N LEU A 54 3.46 -2.94 -9.83
CA LEU A 54 4.47 -2.09 -9.21
C LEU A 54 3.98 -1.56 -7.86
N LEU A 55 4.78 -1.72 -6.82
CA LEU A 55 4.58 -1.04 -5.54
C LEU A 55 5.44 0.22 -5.48
N VAL A 56 4.84 1.32 -5.04
CA VAL A 56 5.50 2.61 -4.90
C VAL A 56 5.18 3.18 -3.52
N MET A 57 6.18 3.65 -2.79
CA MET A 57 6.04 4.38 -1.54
C MET A 57 6.61 5.78 -1.71
N ASP A 58 5.78 6.81 -1.58
CA ASP A 58 6.17 8.21 -1.74
C ASP A 58 7.00 8.48 -3.00
N ASN A 59 6.56 7.93 -4.13
CA ASN A 59 7.23 7.94 -5.44
C ASN A 59 8.52 7.10 -5.56
N VAL A 60 8.90 6.37 -4.53
CA VAL A 60 10.02 5.43 -4.58
C VAL A 60 9.52 4.03 -4.91
N LYS A 61 10.09 3.41 -5.94
CA LYS A 61 9.76 2.03 -6.31
C LYS A 61 10.25 1.06 -5.24
N MET A 62 9.35 0.17 -4.80
CA MET A 62 9.66 -0.81 -3.76
C MET A 62 10.12 -2.16 -4.32
N ASN A 63 10.24 -2.29 -5.65
CA ASN A 63 10.65 -3.53 -6.30
C ASN A 63 12.14 -3.80 -6.03
N ASN A 64 12.42 -4.67 -5.07
CA ASN A 64 13.77 -5.11 -4.77
C ASN A 64 14.07 -6.44 -5.47
N LEU A 65 15.24 -6.54 -6.09
CA LEU A 65 15.74 -7.75 -6.77
C LEU A 65 15.99 -8.94 -5.81
N ILE A 66 15.97 -8.70 -4.51
CA ILE A 66 16.26 -9.71 -3.47
C ILE A 66 15.12 -10.74 -3.33
N TYR A 67 13.91 -10.39 -3.74
CA TYR A 67 12.75 -11.27 -3.58
C TYR A 67 12.58 -12.21 -4.77
N ARG A 68 12.42 -13.50 -4.47
CA ARG A 68 12.31 -14.59 -5.45
C ARG A 68 11.26 -14.28 -6.51
N ALA A 69 11.69 -14.32 -7.78
CA ALA A 69 10.83 -14.22 -8.97
C ALA A 69 9.89 -13.01 -8.97
N GLY A 70 10.29 -11.91 -8.30
CA GLY A 70 9.46 -10.73 -8.19
C GLY A 70 8.25 -10.88 -7.27
N HIS A 71 8.14 -11.93 -6.47
CA HIS A 71 7.10 -12.03 -5.45
C HIS A 71 7.34 -10.97 -4.39
N LEU A 72 6.47 -9.99 -4.39
CA LEU A 72 6.57 -8.77 -3.58
C LEU A 72 6.20 -9.06 -2.12
N GLN A 73 7.12 -9.64 -1.37
CA GLN A 73 7.03 -9.65 0.09
C GLN A 73 7.23 -8.24 0.69
N ASN A 74 7.57 -7.25 -0.15
CA ASN A 74 7.81 -5.87 0.25
C ASN A 74 6.60 -5.18 0.88
N ILE A 75 5.40 -5.66 0.60
CA ILE A 75 4.17 -5.14 1.21
C ILE A 75 4.18 -5.30 2.74
N ILE A 76 4.93 -6.26 3.25
CA ILE A 76 5.14 -6.49 4.69
C ILE A 76 5.82 -5.30 5.38
N THR A 77 6.65 -4.56 4.67
CA THR A 77 7.41 -3.45 5.24
C THR A 77 6.58 -2.18 5.39
N VAL A 78 5.37 -2.17 4.83
CA VAL A 78 4.46 -1.02 4.90
C VAL A 78 3.53 -1.17 6.10
N ASP A 79 3.67 -0.28 7.06
CA ASP A 79 2.75 -0.19 8.19
C ASP A 79 1.54 0.68 7.82
N PRO A 80 0.30 0.15 7.91
CA PRO A 80 -0.90 0.94 7.64
C PRO A 80 -1.04 2.21 8.48
N SER A 81 -0.46 2.22 9.68
CA SER A 81 -0.56 3.35 10.62
C SER A 81 0.13 4.63 10.13
N ILE A 82 1.15 4.49 9.27
CA ILE A 82 1.88 5.64 8.70
C ILE A 82 1.24 6.18 7.42
N LEU A 83 0.25 5.47 6.86
CA LEU A 83 -0.34 5.83 5.59
C LEU A 83 -1.37 6.95 5.73
N GLU A 84 -1.32 7.89 4.81
CA GLU A 84 -2.34 8.91 4.58
C GLU A 84 -3.38 8.42 3.57
N ARG A 85 -2.92 7.76 2.50
CA ARG A 85 -3.79 7.18 1.48
C ARG A 85 -3.08 6.09 0.69
N VAL A 86 -3.87 5.24 0.05
CA VAL A 86 -3.39 4.26 -0.92
C VAL A 86 -4.11 4.48 -2.24
N GLU A 87 -3.36 4.53 -3.32
CA GLU A 87 -3.88 4.69 -4.67
C GLU A 87 -3.62 3.41 -5.46
N VAL A 88 -4.67 2.81 -6.00
CA VAL A 88 -4.56 1.63 -6.86
C VAL A 88 -4.91 2.04 -8.29
N LEU A 89 -3.93 1.97 -9.17
CA LEU A 89 -4.07 2.28 -10.58
C LEU A 89 -4.19 0.97 -11.35
N TYR A 90 -5.32 0.77 -11.99
CA TYR A 90 -5.60 -0.43 -12.77
C TYR A 90 -5.17 -0.24 -14.24
N GLY A 91 -4.55 -1.28 -14.78
CA GLY A 91 -4.14 -1.31 -16.18
C GLY A 91 -2.71 -0.84 -16.41
N PRO A 92 -2.29 -0.77 -17.66
CA PRO A 92 -0.91 -0.48 -18.01
C PRO A 92 -0.55 0.95 -17.66
N SER A 93 0.32 1.11 -16.69
CA SER A 93 0.88 2.40 -16.26
C SER A 93 2.34 2.55 -16.64
N SER A 94 2.78 1.74 -17.63
CA SER A 94 4.17 1.68 -18.07
C SER A 94 4.70 3.01 -18.62
N VAL A 95 3.83 3.85 -19.14
CA VAL A 95 4.21 5.18 -19.63
C VAL A 95 4.70 6.07 -18.50
N SER A 96 4.04 6.00 -17.33
CA SER A 96 4.38 6.86 -16.18
C SER A 96 5.36 6.21 -15.20
N TYR A 97 5.32 4.88 -15.07
CA TYR A 97 6.05 4.16 -14.03
C TYR A 97 7.09 3.16 -14.54
N GLY A 98 7.12 2.89 -15.84
CA GLY A 98 8.04 1.95 -16.48
C GLY A 98 7.45 0.56 -16.71
N SER A 99 8.28 -0.35 -17.25
CA SER A 99 7.88 -1.70 -17.71
C SER A 99 7.26 -2.58 -16.63
N ASP A 100 7.61 -2.34 -15.36
CA ASP A 100 7.16 -3.14 -14.23
C ASP A 100 5.68 -2.91 -13.87
N ALA A 101 5.07 -1.85 -14.41
CA ALA A 101 3.68 -1.45 -14.16
C ALA A 101 2.70 -1.91 -15.24
N LEU A 102 2.87 -3.12 -15.79
CA LEU A 102 2.00 -3.66 -16.84
C LEU A 102 0.59 -4.03 -16.33
N GLY A 103 0.49 -4.60 -15.15
CA GLY A 103 -0.77 -5.00 -14.52
C GLY A 103 -1.44 -3.88 -13.74
N GLY A 104 -0.64 -2.95 -13.23
CA GLY A 104 -1.09 -1.83 -12.43
C GLY A 104 -0.04 -1.34 -11.44
N VAL A 105 -0.42 -0.33 -10.66
CA VAL A 105 0.42 0.28 -9.63
C VAL A 105 -0.35 0.37 -8.34
N VAL A 106 0.30 0.04 -7.22
CA VAL A 106 -0.17 0.35 -5.87
C VAL A 106 0.76 1.40 -5.28
N ALA A 107 0.26 2.61 -5.13
CA ALA A 107 1.01 3.72 -4.58
C ALA A 107 0.57 4.01 -3.14
N PHE A 108 1.49 3.85 -2.21
CA PHE A 108 1.34 4.22 -0.82
C PHE A 108 1.82 5.65 -0.60
N ARG A 109 1.05 6.44 0.12
CA ARG A 109 1.41 7.79 0.52
C ARG A 109 1.47 7.86 2.03
N SER A 110 2.62 8.23 2.56
CA SER A 110 2.80 8.45 3.98
C SER A 110 2.20 9.78 4.43
N LYS A 111 1.94 9.90 5.72
CA LYS A 111 1.47 11.14 6.33
C LYS A 111 2.51 12.24 6.15
N ASN A 112 2.05 13.42 5.74
CA ASN A 112 2.92 14.58 5.66
C ASN A 112 3.28 15.09 7.06
N PRO A 113 4.53 15.48 7.31
CA PRO A 113 4.91 16.11 8.56
C PRO A 113 4.17 17.44 8.72
N VAL A 114 3.65 17.69 9.90
CA VAL A 114 3.04 18.98 10.25
C VAL A 114 4.15 19.90 10.73
N LEU A 115 4.41 20.95 9.98
CA LEU A 115 5.39 21.97 10.37
C LEU A 115 4.77 22.94 11.38
N GLY A 116 5.51 23.24 12.43
CA GLY A 116 5.11 24.28 13.39
C GLY A 116 5.18 25.67 12.76
N ASP A 117 4.26 26.53 13.11
CA ASP A 117 4.19 27.92 12.67
C ASP A 117 5.30 28.73 13.42
N GLY A 118 6.33 29.14 12.70
CA GLY A 118 7.60 29.74 13.08
C GLY A 118 7.67 30.51 14.41
N GLY A 119 7.78 29.84 15.53
CA GLY A 119 7.97 30.43 16.86
C GLY A 119 7.35 29.66 18.02
N LYS A 120 6.54 28.64 17.75
CA LYS A 120 5.97 27.77 18.80
C LYS A 120 6.31 26.31 18.50
N THR A 121 6.79 25.60 19.51
CA THR A 121 6.99 24.17 19.43
C THR A 121 5.62 23.48 19.36
N LEU A 122 5.34 22.79 18.28
CA LEU A 122 4.13 21.99 18.12
C LEU A 122 4.40 20.58 18.63
N PHE A 123 3.65 20.15 19.64
CA PHE A 123 3.63 18.76 20.07
C PHE A 123 2.36 18.10 19.52
N SER A 124 2.54 17.05 18.74
CA SER A 124 1.45 16.25 18.19
C SER A 124 1.75 14.78 18.48
N GLY A 125 0.77 14.06 18.98
CA GLY A 125 0.90 12.64 19.29
C GLY A 125 -0.38 11.89 18.93
N ASN A 126 -0.23 10.65 18.51
CA ASN A 126 -1.34 9.75 18.26
C ASN A 126 -1.11 8.46 19.06
N ALA A 127 -2.09 8.02 19.82
CA ALA A 127 -2.06 6.78 20.56
C ALA A 127 -3.13 5.84 20.00
N PHE A 128 -2.74 4.62 19.70
CA PHE A 128 -3.63 3.60 19.16
C PHE A 128 -3.53 2.33 20.00
N MET A 129 -4.68 1.74 20.34
CA MET A 129 -4.76 0.48 21.08
C MET A 129 -5.69 -0.48 20.35
N ARG A 130 -5.21 -1.69 20.08
CA ARG A 130 -5.99 -2.74 19.46
C ARG A 130 -6.15 -3.90 20.44
N TYR A 131 -7.39 -4.34 20.66
CA TYR A 131 -7.70 -5.57 21.35
C TYR A 131 -8.31 -6.57 20.38
N GLY A 132 -7.80 -7.79 20.34
CA GLY A 132 -8.31 -8.87 19.52
C GLY A 132 -8.39 -10.15 20.34
N SER A 133 -9.52 -10.86 20.27
CA SER A 133 -9.62 -12.24 20.76
C SER A 133 -9.27 -13.19 19.61
N ALA A 134 -8.40 -14.14 19.87
CA ALA A 134 -8.15 -15.22 18.93
C ALA A 134 -9.41 -16.11 18.84
N ASN A 135 -9.86 -16.33 17.63
CA ASN A 135 -10.88 -17.32 17.30
C ASN A 135 -10.20 -18.55 16.76
#